data_f0b58de6a8dfdd7a0a87d92795e75470
#
_entry.id   f0b58de6a8dfdd7a0a87d92795e75470
#
_cell.length_a   1.000
_cell.length_b   1.000
_cell.length_c   1.000
_cell.angle_alpha   90.00
_cell.angle_beta   90.00
_cell.angle_gamma   90.00
#
_symmetry.space_group_name_H-M   'P 1'
#
loop_
_entity.id
_entity.type
_entity.pdbx_description
1 polymer ?
#
loop_
_entity_poly.entity_id
_entity_poly.type
_entity_poly.pdbx_seq_one_letter_code
_entity_poly.pdbx_strand_id
1 'polypeptide(L)'
;MKKTILSLATLLFSMSMMAQTQVKTAEGILEGKDLSGITIFKGVPFAAPPVGNLRWKAPQPVQKWEGVRKATEYGPNPMQEALFGDMNFGTKVNSEDCLYLNIWTPAKTMKEHLPVLIYFNGGGLMAGSGSEPRYAGDAMARKGIISITANYREGIFGFFAHPQLSKETSYKGSGNYGFMDQVAAIRWVKDNIEAFGGDPNRITIVGESAGSMSVSALMASPLCQGLFAQAMGSSGSVMGFNKVLTLKEAEHKGVELAKQIGKKNIKDLRALSAEELMKLAAVKAIPTYNIDGYFLTEQPTETFAKGNQTKVPLLIGGNNQEMSPWAVLAGKQPTVENLKAGAKAMFGDNVDEAFRLYGINSDKDVLEQPGINLASDLFLDYSTWKWGSMHKLTSGQPVYRYRYCHPRPAMAIKGKVAGLAGGVVDAKEGQPQMPQDKGAVHSADIEYAMGTLPTNRVYDWQPEDYMVSDIFSQYYVNFVKTGNPNGLGLVEWPSTNGKSVAPVLQIDVNTTVKADEQMEKRYDFIDKLFWK
;
A
#
# COMPACT_ATOMS: atom_id res chain seq x y z
N MET A 1 -9.72 34.09 51.87
CA MET A 1 -9.53 32.64 51.67
C MET A 1 -10.35 32.05 50.52
N LYS A 2 -11.66 32.36 50.31
CA LYS A 2 -12.46 31.78 49.19
C LYS A 2 -12.03 32.17 47.79
N LYS A 3 -11.46 33.36 47.56
CA LYS A 3 -10.98 33.81 46.23
C LYS A 3 -9.66 33.14 45.81
N THR A 4 -8.78 32.82 46.76
CA THR A 4 -7.51 32.18 46.46
C THR A 4 -7.65 30.67 46.12
N ILE A 5 -8.67 30.01 46.69
CA ILE A 5 -8.98 28.59 46.38
C ILE A 5 -9.60 28.47 44.98
N LEU A 6 -10.41 29.44 44.56
CA LEU A 6 -10.99 29.43 43.20
C LEU A 6 -9.93 29.64 42.10
N SER A 7 -8.92 30.49 42.35
CA SER A 7 -7.79 30.72 41.42
C SER A 7 -6.87 29.48 41.32
N LEU A 8 -6.67 28.74 42.41
CA LEU A 8 -5.85 27.51 42.41
C LEU A 8 -6.59 26.37 41.70
N ALA A 9 -7.92 26.24 41.86
CA ALA A 9 -8.72 25.25 41.16
C ALA A 9 -8.77 25.52 39.65
N THR A 10 -8.82 26.78 39.20
CA THR A 10 -8.79 27.14 37.79
C THR A 10 -7.41 26.91 37.15
N LEU A 11 -6.31 27.07 37.92
CA LEU A 11 -4.95 26.75 37.44
C LEU A 11 -4.72 25.24 37.32
N LEU A 12 -5.28 24.46 38.25
CA LEU A 12 -5.20 22.98 38.18
C LEU A 12 -6.06 22.41 37.05
N PHE A 13 -7.18 23.04 36.68
CA PHE A 13 -8.03 22.62 35.60
C PHE A 13 -7.45 23.01 34.22
N SER A 14 -6.71 24.12 34.13
CA SER A 14 -6.01 24.51 32.90
C SER A 14 -4.74 23.68 32.61
N MET A 15 -4.13 23.05 33.62
CA MET A 15 -2.99 22.13 33.42
C MET A 15 -3.40 20.75 32.88
N SER A 16 -4.67 20.35 33.02
CA SER A 16 -5.13 19.04 32.54
C SER A 16 -5.62 19.00 31.09
N MET A 17 -5.54 20.11 30.35
CA MET A 17 -5.95 20.22 28.94
C MET A 17 -4.78 20.37 27.94
N MET A 18 -3.54 20.32 28.37
CA MET A 18 -2.45 20.23 27.40
C MET A 18 -2.44 18.83 26.81
N ALA A 19 -2.63 18.75 25.49
CA ALA A 19 -2.43 17.51 24.74
C ALA A 19 -1.07 16.92 25.12
N GLN A 20 -1.03 15.63 25.42
CA GLN A 20 0.21 14.96 25.82
C GLN A 20 1.15 14.91 24.62
N THR A 21 1.95 15.96 24.42
CA THR A 21 2.91 16.02 23.30
C THR A 21 4.16 15.17 23.55
N GLN A 22 4.38 14.71 24.78
CA GLN A 22 5.47 13.79 25.12
C GLN A 22 4.93 12.41 25.48
N VAL A 23 5.50 11.39 24.86
CA VAL A 23 5.13 9.99 25.02
C VAL A 23 6.37 9.16 25.34
N LYS A 24 6.27 8.31 26.37
CA LYS A 24 7.34 7.37 26.74
C LYS A 24 7.12 6.04 26.04
N THR A 25 8.03 5.70 25.13
CA THR A 25 8.10 4.39 24.45
C THR A 25 9.08 3.45 25.16
N ALA A 26 9.19 2.22 24.70
CA ALA A 26 10.18 1.27 25.18
C ALA A 26 11.63 1.72 24.91
N GLU A 27 11.84 2.57 23.91
CA GLU A 27 13.17 3.04 23.48
C GLU A 27 13.58 4.38 24.10
N GLY A 28 12.62 5.23 24.49
CA GLY A 28 12.88 6.55 25.07
C GLY A 28 11.66 7.47 25.01
N ILE A 29 11.85 8.74 25.30
CA ILE A 29 10.76 9.74 25.26
C ILE A 29 10.73 10.42 23.90
N LEU A 30 9.55 10.48 23.28
CA LEU A 30 9.28 11.21 22.05
C LEU A 30 8.50 12.48 22.35
N GLU A 31 8.81 13.56 21.64
CA GLU A 31 8.05 14.80 21.66
C GLU A 31 7.47 15.08 20.28
N GLY A 32 6.14 15.05 20.17
CA GLY A 32 5.38 15.39 19.00
C GLY A 32 4.90 16.83 19.00
N LYS A 33 3.99 17.16 18.08
CA LYS A 33 3.39 18.48 17.92
C LYS A 33 1.87 18.38 17.95
N ASP A 34 1.21 19.22 18.74
CA ASP A 34 -0.26 19.36 18.68
C ASP A 34 -0.66 20.14 17.41
N LEU A 35 -1.65 19.64 16.70
CA LEU A 35 -2.28 20.28 15.56
C LEU A 35 -3.80 20.25 15.75
N SER A 36 -4.34 21.30 16.39
CA SER A 36 -5.79 21.47 16.55
C SER A 36 -6.47 20.23 17.15
N GLY A 37 -5.89 19.71 18.23
CA GLY A 37 -6.44 18.60 19.00
C GLY A 37 -6.01 17.21 18.53
N ILE A 38 -5.11 17.10 17.56
CA ILE A 38 -4.44 15.87 17.15
C ILE A 38 -2.96 16.03 17.48
N THR A 39 -2.37 15.05 18.17
CA THR A 39 -0.93 15.03 18.37
C THR A 39 -0.27 14.24 17.24
N ILE A 40 0.75 14.84 16.63
CA ILE A 40 1.47 14.27 15.49
C ILE A 40 2.90 14.00 15.90
N PHE A 41 3.36 12.77 15.65
CA PHE A 41 4.75 12.36 15.78
C PHE A 41 5.26 11.95 14.40
N LYS A 42 6.33 12.59 13.93
CA LYS A 42 6.97 12.32 12.63
C LYS A 42 8.41 11.86 12.81
N GLY A 43 8.88 10.98 11.94
CA GLY A 43 10.25 10.48 11.98
C GLY A 43 10.55 9.67 13.24
N VAL A 44 9.59 8.85 13.68
CA VAL A 44 9.76 7.93 14.81
C VAL A 44 10.50 6.69 14.32
N PRO A 45 11.70 6.37 14.84
CA PRO A 45 12.44 5.18 14.42
C PRO A 45 11.79 3.92 14.97
N PHE A 46 11.58 2.92 14.11
CA PHE A 46 11.05 1.61 14.52
C PHE A 46 12.07 0.48 14.35
N ALA A 47 13.20 0.74 13.73
CA ALA A 47 14.33 -0.17 13.61
C ALA A 47 15.64 0.62 13.54
N ALA A 48 16.77 -0.06 13.78
CA ALA A 48 18.09 0.53 13.61
C ALA A 48 18.36 0.86 12.12
N PRO A 49 19.11 1.93 11.81
CA PRO A 49 19.47 2.29 10.44
C PRO A 49 20.10 1.11 9.68
N PRO A 50 19.53 0.67 8.54
CA PRO A 50 20.05 -0.47 7.79
C PRO A 50 21.22 -0.09 6.86
N VAL A 51 22.23 0.54 7.42
CA VAL A 51 23.39 1.11 6.73
C VAL A 51 24.65 0.24 6.86
N GLY A 52 25.60 0.37 5.93
CA GLY A 52 26.89 -0.30 5.98
C GLY A 52 26.74 -1.82 6.08
N ASN A 53 27.22 -2.43 7.17
CA ASN A 53 27.13 -3.87 7.38
C ASN A 53 25.69 -4.38 7.64
N LEU A 54 24.74 -3.48 7.91
CA LEU A 54 23.32 -3.82 8.05
C LEU A 54 22.55 -3.72 6.73
N ARG A 55 23.15 -3.19 5.66
CA ARG A 55 22.59 -3.25 4.32
C ARG A 55 22.35 -4.72 3.94
N TRP A 56 21.13 -5.04 3.47
CA TRP A 56 20.69 -6.40 3.16
C TRP A 56 20.75 -7.38 4.36
N LYS A 57 20.36 -6.89 5.52
CA LYS A 57 20.05 -7.72 6.70
C LYS A 57 18.62 -7.45 7.15
N ALA A 58 18.05 -8.41 7.87
CA ALA A 58 16.78 -8.22 8.55
C ALA A 58 16.86 -6.97 9.47
N PRO A 59 15.75 -6.21 9.65
CA PRO A 59 15.75 -5.04 10.52
C PRO A 59 16.19 -5.41 11.93
N GLN A 60 16.99 -4.54 12.54
CA GLN A 60 17.51 -4.72 13.90
C GLN A 60 16.75 -3.81 14.85
N PRO A 61 16.68 -4.15 16.16
CA PRO A 61 16.01 -3.31 17.15
C PRO A 61 16.56 -1.89 17.19
N VAL A 62 15.68 -0.93 17.48
CA VAL A 62 16.06 0.47 17.69
C VAL A 62 17.01 0.57 18.90
N GLN A 63 18.03 1.40 18.78
CA GLN A 63 18.87 1.76 19.93
C GLN A 63 18.09 2.70 20.85
N LYS A 64 18.08 2.39 22.15
CA LYS A 64 17.47 3.26 23.16
C LYS A 64 18.23 4.58 23.26
N TRP A 65 17.47 5.64 23.55
CA TRP A 65 18.06 6.98 23.73
C TRP A 65 17.69 7.55 25.10
N GLU A 66 18.57 8.43 25.58
CA GLU A 66 18.32 9.23 26.78
C GLU A 66 17.71 10.59 26.43
N GLY A 67 16.98 11.18 27.37
CA GLY A 67 16.32 12.47 27.17
C GLY A 67 15.12 12.41 26.22
N VAL A 68 14.75 13.57 25.68
CA VAL A 68 13.59 13.74 24.81
C VAL A 68 14.02 13.86 23.36
N ARG A 69 13.56 12.96 22.51
CA ARG A 69 13.75 13.01 21.06
C ARG A 69 12.58 13.76 20.42
N LYS A 70 12.87 14.82 19.68
CA LYS A 70 11.88 15.54 18.88
C LYS A 70 11.44 14.68 17.71
N ALA A 71 10.13 14.49 17.58
CA ALA A 71 9.47 13.76 16.51
C ALA A 71 8.49 14.69 15.77
N THR A 72 9.01 15.80 15.25
CA THR A 72 8.22 16.88 14.62
C THR A 72 8.42 16.98 13.11
N GLU A 73 9.44 16.32 12.58
CA GLU A 73 9.81 16.34 11.16
C GLU A 73 9.85 14.90 10.60
N TYR A 74 9.51 14.76 9.33
CA TYR A 74 9.63 13.47 8.66
C TYR A 74 11.07 12.97 8.62
N GLY A 75 11.27 11.68 8.86
CA GLY A 75 12.54 11.02 8.55
C GLY A 75 12.80 10.98 7.03
N PRO A 76 14.02 10.62 6.60
CA PRO A 76 14.34 10.46 5.18
C PRO A 76 13.43 9.45 4.49
N ASN A 77 13.19 9.67 3.20
CA ASN A 77 12.58 8.65 2.34
C ASN A 77 13.53 7.47 2.16
N PRO A 78 13.05 6.26 1.85
CA PRO A 78 13.88 5.19 1.35
C PRO A 78 14.70 5.63 0.13
N MET A 79 15.89 5.03 -0.05
CA MET A 79 16.68 5.24 -1.27
C MET A 79 15.89 4.80 -2.49
N GLN A 80 15.66 5.72 -3.40
CA GLN A 80 14.82 5.53 -4.59
C GLN A 80 15.15 6.53 -5.68
N GLU A 81 14.81 6.20 -6.93
CA GLU A 81 14.74 7.17 -8.02
C GLU A 81 13.31 7.75 -8.11
N ALA A 82 13.16 8.89 -8.77
CA ALA A 82 11.86 9.49 -9.09
C ALA A 82 11.18 8.70 -10.22
N LEU A 83 10.86 7.43 -9.95
CA LEU A 83 10.39 6.46 -10.95
C LEU A 83 9.09 6.91 -11.64
N PHE A 84 8.16 7.44 -10.87
CA PHE A 84 6.85 7.87 -11.39
C PHE A 84 6.81 9.36 -11.74
N GLY A 85 7.81 10.15 -11.29
CA GLY A 85 7.95 11.57 -11.61
C GLY A 85 6.90 12.50 -11.00
N ASP A 86 5.82 11.96 -10.49
CA ASP A 86 4.64 12.67 -9.96
C ASP A 86 4.40 12.44 -8.45
N MET A 87 5.21 11.63 -7.79
CA MET A 87 5.16 11.45 -6.34
C MET A 87 5.62 12.73 -5.62
N ASN A 88 4.90 13.10 -4.56
CA ASN A 88 5.18 14.27 -3.74
C ASN A 88 5.43 13.84 -2.29
N PHE A 89 6.63 14.07 -1.76
CA PHE A 89 7.01 13.68 -0.41
C PHE A 89 7.16 14.87 0.52
N GLY A 90 6.86 14.66 1.79
CA GLY A 90 7.03 15.66 2.86
C GLY A 90 8.50 15.96 3.21
N THR A 91 9.43 15.16 2.70
CA THR A 91 10.87 15.40 2.74
C THR A 91 11.48 15.15 1.37
N LYS A 92 12.60 15.82 1.08
CA LYS A 92 13.35 15.63 -0.19
C LYS A 92 14.63 14.81 0.02
N VAL A 93 14.86 14.33 1.23
CA VAL A 93 16.08 13.59 1.57
C VAL A 93 15.79 12.09 1.40
N ASN A 94 16.55 11.43 0.54
CA ASN A 94 16.59 9.98 0.42
C ASN A 94 17.78 9.42 1.20
N SER A 95 17.60 8.31 1.92
CA SER A 95 18.68 7.68 2.70
C SER A 95 18.41 6.18 2.87
N GLU A 96 19.48 5.40 3.10
CA GLU A 96 19.33 4.05 3.63
C GLU A 96 18.83 4.06 5.09
N ASP A 97 19.15 5.10 5.87
CA ASP A 97 18.55 5.37 7.18
C ASP A 97 17.13 5.90 6.99
N CYS A 98 16.18 5.02 6.72
CA CYS A 98 14.82 5.34 6.33
C CYS A 98 13.73 4.63 7.16
N LEU A 99 14.09 3.80 8.13
CA LEU A 99 13.13 2.99 8.88
C LEU A 99 12.44 3.80 9.97
N TYR A 100 11.57 4.70 9.51
CA TYR A 100 10.79 5.63 10.32
C TYR A 100 9.29 5.47 10.03
N LEU A 101 8.49 5.74 11.06
CA LEU A 101 7.03 5.83 10.95
C LEU A 101 6.55 7.21 11.44
N ASN A 102 5.31 7.54 11.09
CA ASN A 102 4.64 8.77 11.50
C ASN A 102 3.30 8.42 12.13
N ILE A 103 2.91 9.09 13.21
CA ILE A 103 1.71 8.77 14.00
C ILE A 103 0.87 10.02 14.14
N TRP A 104 -0.43 9.92 13.86
CA TRP A 104 -1.46 10.92 14.14
C TRP A 104 -2.43 10.32 15.16
N THR A 105 -2.46 10.87 16.36
CA THR A 105 -3.35 10.39 17.43
C THR A 105 -4.29 11.50 17.89
N PRO A 106 -5.61 11.25 17.96
CA PRO A 106 -6.56 12.14 18.58
C PRO A 106 -6.65 11.95 20.10
N ALA A 107 -6.00 10.92 20.64
CA ALA A 107 -6.08 10.54 22.04
C ALA A 107 -5.60 11.68 22.96
N LYS A 108 -6.32 11.91 24.05
CA LYS A 108 -5.96 12.84 25.13
C LYS A 108 -5.30 12.13 26.29
N THR A 109 -5.50 10.82 26.37
CA THR A 109 -4.96 9.95 27.43
C THR A 109 -4.55 8.60 26.84
N MET A 110 -3.65 7.90 27.53
CA MET A 110 -3.25 6.54 27.16
C MET A 110 -4.36 5.48 27.34
N LYS A 111 -5.49 5.83 28.01
CA LYS A 111 -6.56 4.91 28.37
C LYS A 111 -7.70 4.84 27.35
N GLU A 112 -7.57 5.47 26.21
CA GLU A 112 -8.66 5.55 25.22
C GLU A 112 -8.79 4.30 24.36
N HIS A 113 -7.73 3.49 24.24
CA HIS A 113 -7.72 2.22 23.50
C HIS A 113 -8.29 2.35 22.08
N LEU A 114 -7.85 3.38 21.36
CA LEU A 114 -8.34 3.70 20.03
C LEU A 114 -7.89 2.63 19.00
N PRO A 115 -8.69 2.35 17.97
CA PRO A 115 -8.27 1.50 16.86
C PRO A 115 -7.15 2.16 16.08
N VAL A 116 -6.29 1.33 15.48
CA VAL A 116 -5.04 1.75 14.83
C VAL A 116 -5.05 1.33 13.37
N LEU A 117 -4.68 2.25 12.49
CA LEU A 117 -4.48 2.03 11.07
C LEU A 117 -3.00 2.19 10.74
N ILE A 118 -2.36 1.19 10.13
CA ILE A 118 -1.00 1.29 9.59
C ILE A 118 -1.06 1.24 8.08
N TYR A 119 -0.66 2.33 7.42
CA TYR A 119 -0.62 2.46 5.96
C TYR A 119 0.78 2.16 5.42
N PHE A 120 0.88 1.23 4.46
CA PHE A 120 2.07 0.96 3.67
C PHE A 120 1.90 1.52 2.26
N ASN A 121 2.84 2.35 1.83
CA ASN A 121 2.79 3.00 0.52
C ASN A 121 2.91 2.02 -0.65
N GLY A 122 2.31 2.39 -1.79
CA GLY A 122 2.57 1.79 -3.09
C GLY A 122 3.86 2.32 -3.72
N GLY A 123 4.00 2.06 -5.03
CA GLY A 123 5.17 2.48 -5.80
C GLY A 123 6.01 1.33 -6.32
N GLY A 124 5.39 0.17 -6.58
CA GLY A 124 6.01 -0.99 -7.21
C GLY A 124 7.09 -1.69 -6.38
N LEU A 125 7.16 -1.47 -5.07
CA LEU A 125 8.25 -1.88 -4.18
C LEU A 125 9.61 -1.25 -4.56
N MET A 126 9.58 -0.16 -5.33
CA MET A 126 10.76 0.52 -5.88
C MET A 126 10.85 1.98 -5.45
N ALA A 127 9.73 2.61 -5.11
CA ALA A 127 9.63 4.00 -4.70
C ALA A 127 8.41 4.19 -3.79
N GLY A 128 8.43 5.25 -3.00
CA GLY A 128 7.37 5.65 -2.09
C GLY A 128 7.89 6.13 -0.76
N SER A 129 7.02 6.74 0.02
CA SER A 129 7.35 7.21 1.37
C SER A 129 6.08 7.41 2.19
N GLY A 130 6.11 7.05 3.45
CA GLY A 130 5.07 7.40 4.43
C GLY A 130 4.95 8.91 4.70
N SER A 131 5.78 9.74 4.09
CA SER A 131 5.71 11.20 4.16
C SER A 131 4.83 11.83 3.08
N GLU A 132 4.27 11.04 2.16
CA GLU A 132 3.41 11.57 1.09
C GLU A 132 2.11 12.15 1.66
N PRO A 133 1.72 13.39 1.30
CA PRO A 133 0.53 14.05 1.87
C PRO A 133 -0.78 13.30 1.65
N ARG A 134 -0.90 12.49 0.59
CA ARG A 134 -2.09 11.68 0.32
C ARG A 134 -2.35 10.64 1.40
N TYR A 135 -1.32 10.21 2.13
CA TYR A 135 -1.41 9.23 3.22
C TYR A 135 -1.48 9.88 4.61
N ALA A 136 -1.48 11.23 4.69
CA ALA A 136 -1.51 11.94 5.96
C ALA A 136 -2.70 11.49 6.83
N GLY A 137 -2.41 11.22 8.10
CA GLY A 137 -3.37 10.57 8.99
C GLY A 137 -4.32 11.50 9.74
N ASP A 138 -4.28 12.80 9.52
CA ASP A 138 -5.06 13.78 10.29
C ASP A 138 -6.57 13.65 10.08
N ALA A 139 -7.02 13.35 8.85
CA ALA A 139 -8.44 13.12 8.57
C ALA A 139 -8.97 11.86 9.28
N MET A 140 -8.20 10.76 9.28
CA MET A 140 -8.52 9.54 10.00
C MET A 140 -8.49 9.76 11.51
N ALA A 141 -7.52 10.52 12.01
CA ALA A 141 -7.43 10.85 13.42
C ALA A 141 -8.67 11.66 13.90
N ARG A 142 -9.15 12.62 13.11
CA ARG A 142 -10.41 13.35 13.42
C ARG A 142 -11.64 12.45 13.47
N LYS A 143 -11.60 11.29 12.81
CA LYS A 143 -12.67 10.28 12.85
C LYS A 143 -12.47 9.24 13.99
N GLY A 144 -11.50 9.47 14.91
CA GLY A 144 -11.30 8.70 16.13
C GLY A 144 -10.46 7.42 15.93
N ILE A 145 -9.50 7.45 15.01
CA ILE A 145 -8.55 6.37 14.72
C ILE A 145 -7.13 6.90 14.93
N ILE A 146 -6.22 6.10 15.48
CA ILE A 146 -4.79 6.40 15.36
C ILE A 146 -4.35 5.97 13.97
N SER A 147 -3.86 6.92 13.17
CA SER A 147 -3.36 6.64 11.83
C SER A 147 -1.83 6.69 11.82
N ILE A 148 -1.23 5.72 11.15
CA ILE A 148 0.23 5.56 11.08
C ILE A 148 0.62 5.33 9.62
N THR A 149 1.71 5.96 9.18
CA THR A 149 2.41 5.60 7.95
C THR A 149 3.79 5.06 8.30
N ALA A 150 4.26 4.04 7.59
CA ALA A 150 5.57 3.45 7.86
C ALA A 150 6.36 3.29 6.56
N ASN A 151 7.62 3.76 6.57
CA ASN A 151 8.57 3.48 5.51
C ASN A 151 9.03 2.02 5.57
N TYR A 152 9.48 1.50 4.44
CA TYR A 152 10.20 0.24 4.33
C TYR A 152 11.26 0.38 3.23
N ARG A 153 12.29 -0.45 3.24
CA ARG A 153 13.33 -0.42 2.19
C ARG A 153 12.74 -0.81 0.85
N GLU A 154 13.07 -0.04 -0.16
CA GLU A 154 12.57 -0.17 -1.52
C GLU A 154 13.65 -0.69 -2.48
N GLY A 155 13.24 -1.18 -3.65
CA GLY A 155 14.11 -1.57 -4.75
C GLY A 155 15.21 -2.55 -4.31
N ILE A 156 16.43 -2.31 -4.76
CA ILE A 156 17.57 -3.17 -4.44
C ILE A 156 17.88 -3.21 -2.94
N PHE A 157 17.58 -2.15 -2.18
CA PHE A 157 17.86 -2.12 -0.75
C PHE A 157 16.91 -3.01 0.06
N GLY A 158 15.66 -3.17 -0.43
CA GLY A 158 14.62 -3.97 0.21
C GLY A 158 14.48 -5.38 -0.34
N PHE A 159 14.83 -5.61 -1.62
CA PHE A 159 14.42 -6.82 -2.34
C PHE A 159 15.52 -7.46 -3.20
N PHE A 160 16.73 -7.48 -2.69
CA PHE A 160 17.90 -8.07 -3.33
C PHE A 160 18.29 -9.41 -2.68
N ALA A 161 18.19 -10.50 -3.45
CA ALA A 161 18.62 -11.83 -3.03
C ALA A 161 19.99 -12.18 -3.63
N HIS A 162 20.84 -12.86 -2.86
CA HIS A 162 22.13 -13.33 -3.33
C HIS A 162 22.61 -14.52 -2.47
N PRO A 163 23.29 -15.55 -3.02
CA PRO A 163 23.73 -16.73 -2.26
C PRO A 163 24.63 -16.41 -1.07
N GLN A 164 25.47 -15.37 -1.18
CA GLN A 164 26.31 -14.93 -0.06
C GLN A 164 25.50 -14.29 1.06
N LEU A 165 24.43 -13.54 0.74
CA LEU A 165 23.52 -12.99 1.73
C LEU A 165 22.75 -14.08 2.47
N SER A 166 22.24 -15.08 1.74
CA SER A 166 21.55 -16.22 2.35
C SER A 166 22.44 -17.01 3.29
N LYS A 167 23.75 -17.11 3.01
CA LYS A 167 24.73 -17.75 3.91
C LYS A 167 24.95 -16.97 5.21
N GLU A 168 24.73 -15.67 5.22
CA GLU A 168 24.89 -14.82 6.42
C GLU A 168 23.75 -14.98 7.42
N THR A 169 22.60 -15.52 7.01
CA THR A 169 21.41 -15.66 7.85
C THR A 169 21.27 -17.04 8.45
N SER A 170 20.70 -17.15 9.65
CA SER A 170 20.40 -18.44 10.29
C SER A 170 19.35 -19.24 9.53
N TYR A 171 18.41 -18.56 8.88
CA TYR A 171 17.32 -19.16 8.09
C TYR A 171 17.70 -19.44 6.63
N LYS A 172 18.95 -19.14 6.22
CA LYS A 172 19.50 -19.43 4.89
C LYS A 172 18.70 -18.81 3.72
N GLY A 173 18.10 -17.65 3.94
CA GLY A 173 17.31 -16.91 2.95
C GLY A 173 17.75 -15.44 2.82
N SER A 174 17.35 -14.78 1.73
CA SER A 174 17.61 -13.36 1.44
C SER A 174 16.55 -12.80 0.47
N GLY A 175 16.43 -11.47 0.39
CA GLY A 175 15.63 -10.80 -0.64
C GLY A 175 14.30 -10.19 -0.18
N ASN A 176 13.83 -10.43 1.05
CA ASN A 176 12.55 -9.93 1.56
C ASN A 176 12.69 -8.88 2.66
N TYR A 177 13.77 -8.09 2.64
CA TYR A 177 14.09 -7.15 3.71
C TYR A 177 13.05 -6.04 3.86
N GLY A 178 12.49 -5.53 2.74
CA GLY A 178 11.43 -4.52 2.77
C GLY A 178 10.16 -5.04 3.46
N PHE A 179 9.75 -6.27 3.18
CA PHE A 179 8.63 -6.89 3.90
C PHE A 179 8.95 -7.15 5.38
N MET A 180 10.19 -7.53 5.70
CA MET A 180 10.63 -7.68 7.09
C MET A 180 10.63 -6.35 7.84
N ASP A 181 10.92 -5.22 7.16
CA ASP A 181 10.80 -3.88 7.72
C ASP A 181 9.35 -3.55 8.10
N GLN A 182 8.39 -3.94 7.25
CA GLN A 182 6.96 -3.80 7.55
C GLN A 182 6.54 -4.65 8.76
N VAL A 183 7.04 -5.89 8.87
CA VAL A 183 6.85 -6.72 10.07
C VAL A 183 7.40 -6.03 11.32
N ALA A 184 8.60 -5.44 11.23
CA ALA A 184 9.22 -4.72 12.34
C ALA A 184 8.41 -3.47 12.73
N ALA A 185 7.88 -2.73 11.75
CA ALA A 185 7.00 -1.59 12.01
C ALA A 185 5.72 -2.00 12.74
N ILE A 186 5.05 -3.09 12.32
CA ILE A 186 3.84 -3.59 12.99
C ILE A 186 4.17 -4.03 14.41
N ARG A 187 5.28 -4.73 14.64
CA ARG A 187 5.73 -5.14 15.97
C ARG A 187 6.00 -3.95 16.86
N TRP A 188 6.75 -2.96 16.37
CA TRP A 188 7.01 -1.74 17.11
C TRP A 188 5.72 -1.03 17.51
N VAL A 189 4.76 -0.93 16.58
CA VAL A 189 3.44 -0.35 16.88
C VAL A 189 2.73 -1.17 17.95
N LYS A 190 2.70 -2.50 17.83
CA LYS A 190 2.07 -3.37 18.81
C LYS A 190 2.66 -3.22 20.22
N ASP A 191 3.96 -3.01 20.32
CA ASP A 191 4.68 -2.89 21.58
C ASP A 191 4.55 -1.50 22.22
N ASN A 192 4.26 -0.44 21.42
CA ASN A 192 4.34 0.94 21.89
C ASN A 192 3.03 1.73 21.82
N ILE A 193 2.02 1.25 21.06
CA ILE A 193 0.86 2.09 20.69
C ILE A 193 -0.05 2.46 21.87
N GLU A 194 -0.04 1.70 22.95
CA GLU A 194 -0.77 2.05 24.19
C GLU A 194 -0.30 3.39 24.75
N ALA A 195 0.99 3.70 24.65
CA ALA A 195 1.53 4.99 25.08
C ALA A 195 0.95 6.17 24.29
N PHE A 196 0.46 5.94 23.08
CA PHE A 196 -0.21 6.93 22.21
C PHE A 196 -1.74 6.88 22.31
N GLY A 197 -2.31 6.09 23.22
CA GLY A 197 -3.75 5.92 23.43
C GLY A 197 -4.41 4.89 22.51
N GLY A 198 -3.63 4.04 21.83
CA GLY A 198 -4.13 3.00 20.94
C GLY A 198 -4.28 1.62 21.61
N ASP A 199 -5.01 0.74 20.95
CA ASP A 199 -5.18 -0.65 21.34
C ASP A 199 -4.29 -1.58 20.48
N PRO A 200 -3.29 -2.24 21.05
CA PRO A 200 -2.39 -3.15 20.33
C PRO A 200 -3.10 -4.38 19.74
N ASN A 201 -4.34 -4.65 20.15
CA ASN A 201 -5.14 -5.76 19.63
C ASN A 201 -6.14 -5.33 18.53
N ARG A 202 -6.16 -4.03 18.19
CA ARG A 202 -7.05 -3.45 17.16
C ARG A 202 -6.26 -2.74 16.07
N ILE A 203 -5.21 -3.39 15.59
CA ILE A 203 -4.37 -2.90 14.51
C ILE A 203 -4.94 -3.39 13.17
N THR A 204 -5.20 -2.47 12.25
CA THR A 204 -5.53 -2.74 10.85
C THR A 204 -4.34 -2.35 9.97
N ILE A 205 -3.89 -3.24 9.10
CA ILE A 205 -2.91 -2.91 8.08
C ILE A 205 -3.60 -2.61 6.75
N VAL A 206 -3.12 -1.59 6.05
CA VAL A 206 -3.68 -1.16 4.77
C VAL A 206 -2.59 -0.76 3.80
N GLY A 207 -2.85 -0.92 2.51
CA GLY A 207 -1.98 -0.45 1.45
C GLY A 207 -2.69 -0.38 0.11
N GLU A 208 -2.13 0.39 -0.80
CA GLU A 208 -2.57 0.50 -2.18
C GLU A 208 -1.44 0.08 -3.11
N SER A 209 -1.76 -0.54 -4.29
CA SER A 209 -0.77 -0.99 -5.27
C SER A 209 0.25 -1.96 -4.65
N ALA A 210 1.54 -1.66 -4.71
CA ALA A 210 2.58 -2.44 -4.03
C ALA A 210 2.40 -2.49 -2.51
N GLY A 211 1.75 -1.50 -1.90
CA GLY A 211 1.33 -1.54 -0.49
C GLY A 211 0.26 -2.61 -0.24
N SER A 212 -0.70 -2.79 -1.15
CA SER A 212 -1.67 -3.88 -1.12
C SER A 212 -1.01 -5.25 -1.35
N MET A 213 -0.05 -5.31 -2.29
CA MET A 213 0.80 -6.50 -2.45
C MET A 213 1.52 -6.83 -1.14
N SER A 214 2.05 -5.83 -0.44
CA SER A 214 2.68 -5.99 0.87
C SER A 214 1.71 -6.56 1.90
N VAL A 215 0.48 -6.02 2.00
CA VAL A 215 -0.54 -6.53 2.93
C VAL A 215 -0.85 -8.01 2.67
N SER A 216 -1.01 -8.41 1.40
CA SER A 216 -1.26 -9.81 1.03
C SER A 216 -0.07 -10.72 1.35
N ALA A 217 1.17 -10.24 1.18
CA ALA A 217 2.39 -10.96 1.55
C ALA A 217 2.53 -11.10 3.07
N LEU A 218 2.23 -10.03 3.83
CA LEU A 218 2.20 -10.06 5.30
C LEU A 218 1.16 -11.06 5.82
N MET A 219 -0.03 -11.13 5.21
CA MET A 219 -1.03 -12.13 5.57
C MET A 219 -0.55 -13.57 5.29
N ALA A 220 0.24 -13.80 4.24
CA ALA A 220 0.81 -15.10 3.92
C ALA A 220 2.01 -15.49 4.84
N SER A 221 2.62 -14.52 5.50
CA SER A 221 3.83 -14.74 6.30
C SER A 221 3.55 -15.31 7.68
N PRO A 222 4.22 -16.40 8.10
CA PRO A 222 4.12 -16.90 9.47
C PRO A 222 4.63 -15.91 10.51
N LEU A 223 5.47 -14.94 10.12
CA LEU A 223 6.00 -13.90 11.02
C LEU A 223 4.95 -12.91 11.48
N CYS A 224 3.78 -12.89 10.83
CA CYS A 224 2.71 -11.91 11.08
C CYS A 224 1.53 -12.48 11.88
N GLN A 225 1.56 -13.75 12.26
CA GLN A 225 0.46 -14.35 13.03
C GLN A 225 0.23 -13.59 14.35
N GLY A 226 -1.03 -13.12 14.55
CA GLY A 226 -1.44 -12.36 15.73
C GLY A 226 -0.91 -10.92 15.85
N LEU A 227 -0.30 -10.36 14.79
CA LEU A 227 0.21 -9.00 14.81
C LEU A 227 -0.85 -7.94 14.48
N PHE A 228 -1.90 -8.28 13.74
CA PHE A 228 -2.98 -7.37 13.35
C PHE A 228 -4.34 -8.08 13.40
N ALA A 229 -5.39 -7.30 13.50
CA ALA A 229 -6.78 -7.76 13.68
C ALA A 229 -7.63 -7.64 12.41
N GLN A 230 -7.25 -6.78 11.46
CA GLN A 230 -7.91 -6.59 10.16
C GLN A 230 -6.86 -6.28 9.08
N ALA A 231 -7.24 -6.54 7.83
CA ALA A 231 -6.43 -6.22 6.66
C ALA A 231 -7.25 -5.53 5.57
N MET A 232 -6.65 -4.55 4.88
CA MET A 232 -7.27 -3.83 3.77
C MET A 232 -6.26 -3.72 2.62
N GLY A 233 -6.75 -3.92 1.40
CA GLY A 233 -5.91 -3.78 0.21
C GLY A 233 -6.65 -3.16 -0.96
N SER A 234 -6.01 -2.22 -1.63
CA SER A 234 -6.48 -1.57 -2.84
C SER A 234 -5.54 -1.87 -3.99
N SER A 235 -6.08 -2.40 -5.10
CA SER A 235 -5.35 -2.51 -6.37
C SER A 235 -4.05 -3.32 -6.29
N GLY A 236 -4.12 -4.61 -5.95
CA GLY A 236 -2.97 -5.51 -6.05
C GLY A 236 -2.85 -6.57 -4.96
N SER A 237 -2.23 -7.66 -5.31
CA SER A 237 -1.74 -8.69 -4.38
C SER A 237 -0.53 -9.44 -4.94
N VAL A 238 0.15 -10.22 -4.09
CA VAL A 238 1.25 -11.13 -4.53
C VAL A 238 0.73 -12.42 -5.20
N MET A 239 -0.57 -12.50 -5.49
CA MET A 239 -1.23 -13.65 -6.14
C MET A 239 -1.62 -13.33 -7.59
N GLY A 240 -0.74 -12.66 -8.33
CA GLY A 240 -0.95 -12.28 -9.72
C GLY A 240 -0.70 -13.43 -10.71
N PHE A 241 -0.44 -13.08 -11.97
CA PHE A 241 -0.20 -14.04 -13.05
C PHE A 241 1.08 -14.86 -12.89
N ASN A 242 2.09 -14.29 -12.25
CA ASN A 242 3.37 -14.94 -12.05
C ASN A 242 3.46 -15.52 -10.64
N LYS A 243 4.00 -16.72 -10.55
CA LYS A 243 4.40 -17.31 -9.26
C LYS A 243 5.52 -16.47 -8.63
N VAL A 244 5.49 -16.36 -7.31
CA VAL A 244 6.59 -15.79 -6.56
C VAL A 244 7.86 -16.59 -6.81
N LEU A 245 8.97 -15.90 -7.04
CA LEU A 245 10.26 -16.56 -7.34
C LEU A 245 10.67 -17.50 -6.21
N THR A 246 11.29 -18.62 -6.56
CA THR A 246 12.02 -19.40 -5.58
C THR A 246 13.28 -18.64 -5.14
N LEU A 247 13.81 -18.95 -3.95
CA LEU A 247 15.07 -18.37 -3.48
C LEU A 247 16.20 -18.53 -4.51
N LYS A 248 16.30 -19.72 -5.12
CA LYS A 248 17.33 -20.03 -6.12
C LYS A 248 17.22 -19.13 -7.36
N GLU A 249 16.01 -18.89 -7.85
CA GLU A 249 15.76 -17.98 -9.00
C GLU A 249 16.10 -16.53 -8.64
N ALA A 250 15.70 -16.09 -7.46
CA ALA A 250 15.99 -14.73 -6.97
C ALA A 250 17.51 -14.53 -6.75
N GLU A 251 18.19 -15.50 -6.15
CA GLU A 251 19.65 -15.51 -5.99
C GLU A 251 20.38 -15.48 -7.32
N HIS A 252 19.90 -16.24 -8.31
CA HIS A 252 20.48 -16.22 -9.66
C HIS A 252 20.38 -14.83 -10.29
N LYS A 253 19.21 -14.18 -10.20
CA LYS A 253 19.04 -12.79 -10.65
C LYS A 253 19.99 -11.84 -9.93
N GLY A 254 20.21 -12.02 -8.63
CA GLY A 254 21.13 -11.19 -7.86
C GLY A 254 22.60 -11.39 -8.26
N VAL A 255 23.01 -12.60 -8.57
CA VAL A 255 24.35 -12.90 -9.11
C VAL A 255 24.54 -12.23 -10.49
N GLU A 256 23.56 -12.36 -11.38
CA GLU A 256 23.60 -11.70 -12.69
C GLU A 256 23.66 -10.17 -12.57
N LEU A 257 22.89 -9.58 -11.66
CA LEU A 257 22.94 -8.16 -11.37
C LEU A 257 24.33 -7.74 -10.88
N ALA A 258 24.90 -8.45 -9.90
CA ALA A 258 26.24 -8.18 -9.38
C ALA A 258 27.30 -8.21 -10.50
N LYS A 259 27.21 -9.21 -11.40
CA LYS A 259 28.07 -9.34 -12.57
C LYS A 259 27.92 -8.16 -13.55
N GLN A 260 26.69 -7.76 -13.86
CA GLN A 260 26.40 -6.61 -14.74
C GLN A 260 27.01 -5.31 -14.24
N ILE A 261 27.02 -5.10 -12.92
CA ILE A 261 27.64 -3.92 -12.30
C ILE A 261 29.14 -4.12 -11.98
N GLY A 262 29.75 -5.18 -12.48
CA GLY A 262 31.18 -5.43 -12.37
C GLY A 262 31.67 -5.79 -10.95
N LYS A 263 30.76 -6.31 -10.10
CA LYS A 263 31.11 -6.73 -8.72
C LYS A 263 31.04 -8.25 -8.60
N LYS A 264 31.97 -8.81 -7.79
CA LYS A 264 32.10 -10.27 -7.65
C LYS A 264 31.50 -10.83 -6.35
N ASN A 265 31.28 -9.99 -5.36
CA ASN A 265 30.84 -10.43 -4.03
C ASN A 265 30.07 -9.32 -3.30
N ILE A 266 29.38 -9.72 -2.22
CA ILE A 266 28.55 -8.79 -1.41
C ILE A 266 29.39 -7.74 -0.67
N LYS A 267 30.63 -8.05 -0.30
CA LYS A 267 31.52 -7.07 0.34
C LYS A 267 31.79 -5.89 -0.58
N ASP A 268 32.08 -6.16 -1.87
CA ASP A 268 32.31 -5.12 -2.87
C ASP A 268 31.03 -4.29 -3.15
N LEU A 269 29.84 -4.95 -3.13
CA LEU A 269 28.57 -4.28 -3.28
C LEU A 269 28.23 -3.39 -2.06
N ARG A 270 28.49 -3.86 -0.83
CA ARG A 270 28.31 -3.07 0.39
C ARG A 270 29.27 -1.90 0.49
N ALA A 271 30.44 -1.95 -0.16
CA ALA A 271 31.41 -0.88 -0.18
C ALA A 271 31.00 0.31 -1.06
N LEU A 272 30.03 0.14 -1.96
CA LEU A 272 29.46 1.24 -2.73
C LEU A 272 28.60 2.12 -1.83
N SER A 273 28.65 3.44 -2.04
CA SER A 273 27.66 4.32 -1.44
C SER A 273 26.25 3.99 -2.00
N ALA A 274 25.21 4.44 -1.32
CA ALA A 274 23.85 4.24 -1.81
C ALA A 274 23.62 4.93 -3.15
N GLU A 275 24.15 6.14 -3.30
CA GLU A 275 24.08 6.95 -4.53
C GLU A 275 24.85 6.31 -5.69
N GLU A 276 26.04 5.74 -5.42
CA GLU A 276 26.79 4.99 -6.43
C GLU A 276 26.01 3.77 -6.90
N LEU A 277 25.42 3.02 -5.96
CA LEU A 277 24.61 1.84 -6.28
C LEU A 277 23.38 2.24 -7.12
N MET A 278 22.67 3.31 -6.76
CA MET A 278 21.49 3.81 -7.49
C MET A 278 21.80 4.31 -8.90
N LYS A 279 23.00 4.83 -9.16
CA LYS A 279 23.41 5.30 -10.49
C LYS A 279 23.67 4.16 -11.49
N LEU A 280 23.84 2.94 -11.02
CA LEU A 280 24.12 1.81 -11.89
C LEU A 280 22.85 1.38 -12.63
N ALA A 281 22.86 1.40 -13.96
CA ALA A 281 21.69 1.13 -14.80
C ALA A 281 21.01 -0.22 -14.52
N ALA A 282 21.81 -1.22 -14.11
CA ALA A 282 21.33 -2.54 -13.77
C ALA A 282 20.44 -2.58 -12.51
N VAL A 283 20.55 -1.58 -11.63
CA VAL A 283 19.80 -1.47 -10.38
C VAL A 283 18.33 -1.10 -10.59
N LYS A 284 17.97 -0.65 -11.78
CA LYS A 284 16.56 -0.47 -12.20
C LYS A 284 15.81 -1.80 -12.35
N ALA A 285 16.43 -2.89 -11.87
CA ALA A 285 15.82 -4.21 -11.88
C ALA A 285 14.63 -4.26 -10.91
N ILE A 286 13.58 -4.94 -11.37
CA ILE A 286 12.35 -5.21 -10.62
C ILE A 286 12.69 -5.90 -9.29
N PRO A 287 12.06 -5.51 -8.17
CA PRO A 287 12.24 -6.16 -6.88
C PRO A 287 12.05 -7.68 -6.98
N THR A 288 12.97 -8.44 -6.39
CA THR A 288 12.97 -9.91 -6.46
C THR A 288 12.54 -10.51 -5.12
N TYR A 289 11.33 -10.16 -4.63
CA TYR A 289 10.77 -10.88 -3.48
C TYR A 289 10.56 -12.36 -3.84
N ASN A 290 10.74 -13.23 -2.85
CA ASN A 290 10.87 -14.66 -3.14
C ASN A 290 10.46 -15.52 -1.95
N ILE A 291 10.34 -16.84 -2.22
CA ILE A 291 10.11 -17.85 -1.18
C ILE A 291 11.47 -18.14 -0.52
N ASP A 292 11.77 -17.41 0.54
CA ASP A 292 13.04 -17.49 1.27
C ASP A 292 13.05 -18.53 2.40
N GLY A 293 11.92 -19.19 2.62
CA GLY A 293 11.75 -20.17 3.70
C GLY A 293 11.58 -19.56 5.09
N TYR A 294 11.57 -18.24 5.22
CA TYR A 294 11.45 -17.51 6.48
C TYR A 294 10.29 -16.51 6.49
N PHE A 295 10.33 -15.49 5.61
CA PHE A 295 9.22 -14.56 5.45
C PHE A 295 8.09 -15.19 4.62
N LEU A 296 8.41 -15.79 3.47
CA LEU A 296 7.50 -16.65 2.70
C LEU A 296 8.05 -18.08 2.70
N THR A 297 7.29 -19.01 3.25
CA THR A 297 7.69 -20.43 3.36
C THR A 297 7.27 -21.27 2.16
N GLU A 298 6.28 -20.78 1.40
CA GLU A 298 5.72 -21.39 0.20
C GLU A 298 5.06 -20.34 -0.69
N GLN A 299 4.49 -20.73 -1.83
CA GLN A 299 3.68 -19.82 -2.64
C GLN A 299 2.52 -19.24 -1.82
N PRO A 300 2.27 -17.91 -1.86
CA PRO A 300 1.13 -17.31 -1.15
C PRO A 300 -0.19 -18.01 -1.46
N THR A 301 -0.41 -18.41 -2.71
CA THR A 301 -1.59 -19.19 -3.11
C THR A 301 -1.70 -20.54 -2.39
N GLU A 302 -0.59 -21.23 -2.15
CA GLU A 302 -0.58 -22.48 -1.39
C GLU A 302 -0.89 -22.23 0.09
N THR A 303 -0.28 -21.17 0.68
CA THR A 303 -0.54 -20.77 2.06
C THR A 303 -2.03 -20.50 2.28
N PHE A 304 -2.67 -19.75 1.37
CA PHE A 304 -4.10 -19.45 1.46
C PHE A 304 -4.98 -20.67 1.16
N ALA A 305 -4.60 -21.52 0.21
CA ALA A 305 -5.34 -22.76 -0.08
C ALA A 305 -5.36 -23.72 1.12
N LYS A 306 -4.27 -23.78 1.88
CA LYS A 306 -4.15 -24.58 3.11
C LYS A 306 -4.80 -23.92 4.34
N GLY A 307 -5.21 -22.65 4.24
CA GLY A 307 -5.75 -21.88 5.36
C GLY A 307 -4.70 -21.51 6.41
N ASN A 308 -3.44 -21.39 6.02
CA ASN A 308 -2.30 -21.04 6.90
C ASN A 308 -2.03 -19.52 6.98
N GLN A 309 -2.73 -18.71 6.20
CA GLN A 309 -2.64 -17.25 6.25
C GLN A 309 -3.19 -16.69 7.57
N THR A 310 -2.82 -15.47 7.90
CA THR A 310 -3.45 -14.73 9.01
C THR A 310 -4.94 -14.54 8.72
N LYS A 311 -5.80 -15.13 9.58
CA LYS A 311 -7.26 -15.19 9.41
C LYS A 311 -7.93 -14.02 10.10
N VAL A 312 -8.13 -12.93 9.37
CA VAL A 312 -8.75 -11.70 9.86
C VAL A 312 -9.79 -11.20 8.85
N PRO A 313 -10.75 -10.35 9.25
CA PRO A 313 -11.61 -9.65 8.29
C PRO A 313 -10.79 -8.94 7.21
N LEU A 314 -11.25 -9.02 5.97
CA LEU A 314 -10.53 -8.49 4.80
C LEU A 314 -11.44 -7.56 4.00
N LEU A 315 -10.94 -6.34 3.71
CA LEU A 315 -11.56 -5.41 2.79
C LEU A 315 -10.62 -5.19 1.60
N ILE A 316 -11.09 -5.48 0.38
CA ILE A 316 -10.31 -5.33 -0.85
C ILE A 316 -11.08 -4.57 -1.92
N GLY A 317 -10.37 -3.96 -2.82
CA GLY A 317 -10.96 -3.32 -3.99
C GLY A 317 -9.93 -2.82 -4.98
N GLY A 318 -10.41 -1.99 -5.89
CA GLY A 318 -9.62 -1.34 -6.92
C GLY A 318 -10.46 -0.34 -7.69
N ASN A 319 -9.85 0.31 -8.65
CA ASN A 319 -10.46 1.34 -9.47
C ASN A 319 -11.09 0.74 -10.73
N ASN A 320 -12.08 1.38 -11.32
CA ASN A 320 -12.76 0.84 -12.50
C ASN A 320 -11.99 1.06 -13.83
N GLN A 321 -10.86 1.75 -13.77
CA GLN A 321 -9.92 1.97 -14.87
C GLN A 321 -8.47 1.87 -14.36
N GLU A 322 -8.08 0.74 -13.76
CA GLU A 322 -6.71 0.55 -13.21
C GLU A 322 -5.60 0.78 -14.22
N MET A 323 -5.86 0.41 -15.48
CA MET A 323 -4.90 0.56 -16.57
C MET A 323 -5.59 0.92 -17.88
N SER A 324 -4.97 1.84 -18.61
CA SER A 324 -5.42 2.18 -19.97
C SER A 324 -5.06 1.06 -20.96
N PRO A 325 -5.92 0.75 -21.94
CA PRO A 325 -5.61 -0.18 -23.03
C PRO A 325 -4.32 0.18 -23.80
N TRP A 326 -3.91 1.45 -23.78
CA TRP A 326 -2.66 1.90 -24.38
C TRP A 326 -1.42 1.18 -23.82
N ALA A 327 -1.47 0.70 -22.58
CA ALA A 327 -0.38 -0.10 -22.01
C ALA A 327 -0.22 -1.44 -22.74
N VAL A 328 -1.34 -2.08 -23.13
CA VAL A 328 -1.35 -3.35 -23.88
C VAL A 328 -1.02 -3.11 -25.36
N LEU A 329 -1.47 -2.00 -25.92
CA LEU A 329 -1.21 -1.62 -27.31
C LEU A 329 0.27 -1.27 -27.57
N ALA A 330 1.02 -0.88 -26.54
CA ALA A 330 2.45 -0.54 -26.64
C ALA A 330 2.78 0.46 -27.78
N GLY A 331 1.96 1.50 -27.92
CA GLY A 331 2.13 2.56 -28.91
C GLY A 331 1.57 2.27 -30.32
N LYS A 332 0.93 1.10 -30.51
CA LYS A 332 0.25 0.77 -31.79
C LYS A 332 -1.14 1.40 -31.85
N GLN A 333 -1.71 1.46 -33.06
CA GLN A 333 -3.08 1.95 -33.28
C GLN A 333 -4.11 1.11 -32.51
N PRO A 334 -5.20 1.72 -32.00
CA PRO A 334 -6.21 1.05 -31.19
C PRO A 334 -7.15 0.20 -32.05
N THR A 335 -6.65 -0.91 -32.55
CA THR A 335 -7.40 -1.92 -33.29
C THR A 335 -7.47 -3.22 -32.49
N VAL A 336 -8.52 -4.01 -32.75
CA VAL A 336 -8.68 -5.36 -32.14
C VAL A 336 -7.45 -6.22 -32.42
N GLU A 337 -6.93 -6.18 -33.65
CA GLU A 337 -5.75 -6.94 -34.05
C GLU A 337 -4.52 -6.58 -33.20
N ASN A 338 -4.23 -5.28 -33.03
CA ASN A 338 -3.10 -4.81 -32.25
C ASN A 338 -3.26 -5.11 -30.75
N LEU A 339 -4.46 -4.91 -30.19
CA LEU A 339 -4.75 -5.24 -28.81
C LEU A 339 -4.60 -6.76 -28.56
N LYS A 340 -5.09 -7.58 -29.50
CA LYS A 340 -4.95 -9.05 -29.48
C LYS A 340 -3.48 -9.47 -29.52
N ALA A 341 -2.69 -8.84 -30.40
CA ALA A 341 -1.24 -9.10 -30.48
C ALA A 341 -0.52 -8.75 -29.16
N GLY A 342 -0.90 -7.66 -28.50
CA GLY A 342 -0.37 -7.28 -27.17
C GLY A 342 -0.78 -8.26 -26.08
N ALA A 343 -2.04 -8.69 -26.06
CA ALA A 343 -2.58 -9.62 -25.07
C ALA A 343 -2.11 -11.08 -25.28
N LYS A 344 -1.63 -11.43 -26.47
CA LYS A 344 -1.19 -12.79 -26.82
C LYS A 344 -0.02 -13.26 -25.96
N ALA A 345 0.84 -12.35 -25.51
CA ALA A 345 1.93 -12.70 -24.58
C ALA A 345 1.42 -13.32 -23.28
N MET A 346 0.20 -12.95 -22.87
CA MET A 346 -0.42 -13.42 -21.62
C MET A 346 -1.35 -14.62 -21.85
N PHE A 347 -2.22 -14.55 -22.86
CA PHE A 347 -3.26 -15.56 -23.09
C PHE A 347 -2.85 -16.67 -24.07
N GLY A 348 -1.73 -16.52 -24.78
CA GLY A 348 -1.28 -17.50 -25.78
C GLY A 348 -2.37 -17.79 -26.83
N ASP A 349 -2.63 -19.07 -27.07
CA ASP A 349 -3.66 -19.54 -28.02
C ASP A 349 -5.09 -19.32 -27.51
N ASN A 350 -5.29 -18.97 -26.24
CA ASN A 350 -6.60 -18.69 -25.63
C ASN A 350 -7.02 -17.20 -25.80
N VAL A 351 -6.26 -16.40 -26.53
CA VAL A 351 -6.54 -14.96 -26.70
C VAL A 351 -7.91 -14.70 -27.33
N ASP A 352 -8.39 -15.55 -28.23
CA ASP A 352 -9.71 -15.42 -28.86
C ASP A 352 -10.85 -15.62 -27.85
N GLU A 353 -10.72 -16.61 -26.99
CA GLU A 353 -11.68 -16.86 -25.91
C GLU A 353 -11.65 -15.72 -24.88
N ALA A 354 -10.46 -15.18 -24.55
CA ALA A 354 -10.35 -13.99 -23.71
C ALA A 354 -11.14 -12.83 -24.31
N PHE A 355 -10.93 -12.49 -25.57
CA PHE A 355 -11.61 -11.38 -26.24
C PHE A 355 -13.14 -11.55 -26.28
N ARG A 356 -13.60 -12.78 -26.49
CA ARG A 356 -15.03 -13.12 -26.41
C ARG A 356 -15.60 -12.85 -25.01
N LEU A 357 -14.88 -13.27 -23.94
CA LEU A 357 -15.28 -13.06 -22.55
C LEU A 357 -15.26 -11.59 -22.13
N TYR A 358 -14.31 -10.79 -22.67
CA TYR A 358 -14.28 -9.36 -22.43
C TYR A 358 -15.29 -8.57 -23.29
N GLY A 359 -15.87 -9.19 -24.32
CA GLY A 359 -16.81 -8.53 -25.23
C GLY A 359 -16.12 -7.58 -26.22
N ILE A 360 -14.84 -7.85 -26.58
CA ILE A 360 -14.07 -7.05 -27.54
C ILE A 360 -14.32 -7.62 -28.94
N ASN A 361 -15.22 -6.97 -29.70
CA ASN A 361 -15.67 -7.44 -31.02
C ASN A 361 -15.29 -6.50 -32.16
N SER A 362 -14.95 -5.25 -31.86
CA SER A 362 -14.65 -4.21 -32.84
C SER A 362 -13.58 -3.24 -32.32
N ASP A 363 -12.95 -2.49 -33.23
CA ASP A 363 -11.95 -1.47 -32.86
C ASP A 363 -12.50 -0.40 -31.91
N LYS A 364 -13.81 -0.15 -31.95
CA LYS A 364 -14.47 0.74 -31.00
C LYS A 364 -14.36 0.24 -29.56
N ASP A 365 -14.40 -1.07 -29.33
CA ASP A 365 -14.40 -1.67 -27.99
C ASP A 365 -13.01 -1.57 -27.33
N VAL A 366 -11.96 -1.33 -28.13
CA VAL A 366 -10.56 -1.31 -27.66
C VAL A 366 -10.30 -0.24 -26.61
N LEU A 367 -10.83 0.97 -26.81
CA LEU A 367 -10.67 2.10 -25.88
C LEU A 367 -11.90 2.34 -24.99
N GLU A 368 -12.88 1.47 -25.06
CA GLU A 368 -14.07 1.50 -24.21
C GLU A 368 -13.96 0.48 -23.07
N GLN A 369 -15.01 0.35 -22.26
CA GLN A 369 -15.01 -0.49 -21.05
C GLN A 369 -14.50 -1.93 -21.29
N PRO A 370 -14.79 -2.61 -22.41
CA PRO A 370 -14.23 -3.94 -22.70
C PRO A 370 -12.69 -3.98 -22.70
N GLY A 371 -12.06 -3.06 -23.44
CA GLY A 371 -10.59 -2.96 -23.49
C GLY A 371 -9.99 -2.45 -22.18
N ILE A 372 -10.66 -1.52 -21.49
CA ILE A 372 -10.28 -1.05 -20.16
C ILE A 372 -10.28 -2.20 -19.15
N ASN A 373 -11.33 -3.03 -19.15
CA ASN A 373 -11.41 -4.20 -18.27
C ASN A 373 -10.26 -5.19 -18.56
N LEU A 374 -9.95 -5.45 -19.83
CA LEU A 374 -8.82 -6.31 -20.20
C LEU A 374 -7.50 -5.77 -19.64
N ALA A 375 -7.22 -4.49 -19.85
CA ALA A 375 -5.98 -3.87 -19.40
C ALA A 375 -5.89 -3.84 -17.85
N SER A 376 -6.99 -3.53 -17.18
CA SER A 376 -7.08 -3.47 -15.71
C SER A 376 -6.94 -4.85 -15.07
N ASP A 377 -7.59 -5.87 -15.63
CA ASP A 377 -7.49 -7.25 -15.16
C ASP A 377 -6.06 -7.79 -15.33
N LEU A 378 -5.40 -7.45 -16.46
CA LEU A 378 -4.00 -7.80 -16.71
C LEU A 378 -3.01 -7.05 -15.81
N PHE A 379 -3.40 -5.92 -15.26
CA PHE A 379 -2.55 -5.15 -14.35
C PHE A 379 -2.70 -5.64 -12.91
N LEU A 380 -3.80 -5.36 -12.23
CA LEU A 380 -3.93 -5.62 -10.80
C LEU A 380 -5.28 -6.20 -10.35
N ASP A 381 -6.37 -6.01 -11.12
CA ASP A 381 -7.71 -6.38 -10.69
C ASP A 381 -7.85 -7.89 -10.44
N TYR A 382 -7.32 -8.72 -11.35
CA TYR A 382 -7.33 -10.17 -11.18
C TYR A 382 -6.59 -10.60 -9.90
N SER A 383 -5.41 -10.04 -9.64
CA SER A 383 -4.62 -10.41 -8.46
C SER A 383 -5.33 -10.07 -7.15
N THR A 384 -6.02 -8.93 -7.11
CA THR A 384 -6.85 -8.49 -5.98
C THR A 384 -8.02 -9.44 -5.75
N TRP A 385 -8.74 -9.79 -6.82
CA TRP A 385 -9.83 -10.76 -6.77
C TRP A 385 -9.35 -12.14 -6.28
N LYS A 386 -8.23 -12.63 -6.80
CA LYS A 386 -7.66 -13.94 -6.43
C LYS A 386 -7.38 -14.00 -4.93
N TRP A 387 -6.76 -12.96 -4.38
CA TRP A 387 -6.50 -12.87 -2.95
C TRP A 387 -7.76 -12.98 -2.10
N GLY A 388 -8.78 -12.15 -2.39
CA GLY A 388 -10.05 -12.17 -1.66
C GLY A 388 -10.80 -13.50 -1.80
N SER A 389 -10.80 -14.08 -3.01
CA SER A 389 -11.46 -15.34 -3.31
C SER A 389 -10.83 -16.49 -2.53
N MET A 390 -9.50 -16.57 -2.46
CA MET A 390 -8.80 -17.60 -1.68
C MET A 390 -8.99 -17.40 -0.17
N HIS A 391 -8.93 -16.15 0.30
CA HIS A 391 -9.15 -15.85 1.72
C HIS A 391 -10.58 -16.23 2.16
N LYS A 392 -11.59 -15.91 1.35
CA LYS A 392 -12.98 -16.28 1.59
C LYS A 392 -13.17 -17.79 1.80
N LEU A 393 -12.47 -18.62 1.02
CA LEU A 393 -12.64 -20.08 1.03
C LEU A 393 -12.10 -20.73 2.31
N THR A 394 -11.06 -20.18 2.92
CA THR A 394 -10.30 -20.90 3.97
C THR A 394 -10.20 -20.18 5.30
N SER A 395 -10.54 -18.87 5.36
CA SER A 395 -10.35 -18.08 6.58
C SER A 395 -11.50 -18.18 7.57
N GLY A 396 -12.73 -18.37 7.09
CA GLY A 396 -13.95 -18.22 7.89
C GLY A 396 -14.27 -16.76 8.27
N GLN A 397 -13.47 -15.79 7.79
CA GLN A 397 -13.62 -14.37 8.08
C GLN A 397 -14.39 -13.65 6.98
N PRO A 398 -15.10 -12.55 7.29
CA PRO A 398 -15.79 -11.76 6.28
C PRO A 398 -14.80 -11.13 5.30
N VAL A 399 -15.15 -11.16 4.01
CA VAL A 399 -14.43 -10.48 2.94
C VAL A 399 -15.39 -9.49 2.28
N TYR A 400 -14.99 -8.23 2.21
CA TYR A 400 -15.74 -7.15 1.57
C TYR A 400 -15.00 -6.70 0.32
N ARG A 401 -15.73 -6.47 -0.78
CA ARG A 401 -15.15 -6.07 -2.04
C ARG A 401 -15.80 -4.81 -2.59
N TYR A 402 -14.97 -3.82 -2.99
CA TYR A 402 -15.44 -2.62 -3.65
C TYR A 402 -14.84 -2.45 -5.04
N ARG A 403 -15.45 -1.57 -5.84
CA ARG A 403 -14.92 -0.96 -7.03
C ARG A 403 -15.12 0.55 -6.92
N TYR A 404 -14.04 1.30 -6.93
CA TYR A 404 -14.09 2.75 -6.93
C TYR A 404 -14.30 3.24 -8.35
N CYS A 405 -15.34 4.03 -8.59
CA CYS A 405 -15.83 4.38 -9.94
C CYS A 405 -15.81 5.88 -10.23
N HIS A 406 -15.63 6.71 -9.20
CA HIS A 406 -15.68 8.16 -9.36
C HIS A 406 -14.38 8.69 -9.98
N PRO A 407 -14.42 9.31 -11.20
CA PRO A 407 -13.23 9.87 -11.82
C PRO A 407 -12.76 11.11 -11.05
N ARG A 408 -11.45 11.36 -11.07
CA ARG A 408 -10.93 12.63 -10.56
C ARG A 408 -11.47 13.81 -11.37
N PRO A 409 -11.72 14.98 -10.76
CA PRO A 409 -12.16 16.18 -11.48
C PRO A 409 -11.05 16.73 -12.38
N ALA A 410 -11.35 17.79 -13.12
CA ALA A 410 -10.38 18.47 -13.96
C ALA A 410 -9.16 18.94 -13.15
N MET A 411 -7.99 18.94 -13.80
CA MET A 411 -6.78 19.46 -13.17
C MET A 411 -6.85 20.99 -13.04
N ALA A 412 -6.54 21.50 -11.85
CA ALA A 412 -6.36 22.93 -11.59
C ALA A 412 -5.07 23.49 -12.23
N ILE A 413 -4.10 22.63 -12.53
CA ILE A 413 -2.78 22.98 -13.08
C ILE A 413 -2.80 22.84 -14.60
N LYS A 414 -2.47 23.94 -15.32
CA LYS A 414 -2.39 23.95 -16.79
C LYS A 414 -1.01 23.49 -17.29
N GLY A 415 -0.97 22.89 -18.47
CA GLY A 415 0.28 22.48 -19.14
C GLY A 415 0.96 21.25 -18.54
N LYS A 416 0.25 20.53 -17.69
CA LYS A 416 0.67 19.25 -17.10
C LYS A 416 -0.31 18.14 -17.49
N VAL A 417 0.12 16.91 -17.32
CA VAL A 417 -0.72 15.71 -17.43
C VAL A 417 -0.69 14.92 -16.15
N ALA A 418 -1.77 14.21 -15.84
CA ALA A 418 -1.84 13.36 -14.66
C ALA A 418 -0.79 12.23 -14.75
N GLY A 419 -0.09 11.99 -13.66
CA GLY A 419 0.81 10.86 -13.50
C GLY A 419 0.12 9.66 -12.87
N LEU A 420 0.77 8.50 -12.93
CA LEU A 420 0.23 7.24 -12.41
C LEU A 420 0.12 7.26 -10.87
N ALA A 421 1.00 7.98 -10.19
CA ALA A 421 1.03 8.06 -8.73
C ALA A 421 0.17 9.21 -8.15
N GLY A 422 -0.73 9.79 -8.96
CA GLY A 422 -1.72 10.77 -8.53
C GLY A 422 -1.25 12.21 -8.47
N GLY A 423 -0.02 12.50 -8.85
CA GLY A 423 0.50 13.84 -9.09
C GLY A 423 0.46 14.23 -10.57
N VAL A 424 1.40 15.07 -11.00
CA VAL A 424 1.49 15.54 -12.39
C VAL A 424 2.91 15.42 -12.93
N VAL A 425 3.00 15.19 -14.24
CA VAL A 425 4.24 15.26 -15.01
C VAL A 425 4.13 16.33 -16.11
N ASP A 426 5.26 16.79 -16.64
CA ASP A 426 5.27 17.72 -17.75
C ASP A 426 4.66 17.06 -19.00
N ALA A 427 3.75 17.77 -19.65
CA ALA A 427 3.26 17.36 -20.95
C ALA A 427 4.44 17.39 -21.95
N LYS A 428 4.72 16.28 -22.62
CA LYS A 428 5.76 16.25 -23.65
C LYS A 428 5.23 16.96 -24.90
N GLU A 429 6.06 17.85 -25.45
CA GLU A 429 5.73 18.56 -26.68
C GLU A 429 5.41 17.56 -27.82
N GLY A 430 4.26 17.74 -28.50
CA GLY A 430 3.81 16.82 -29.54
C GLY A 430 3.10 15.55 -29.09
N GLN A 431 2.94 15.31 -27.79
CA GLN A 431 2.04 14.23 -27.33
C GLN A 431 0.57 14.65 -27.56
N PRO A 432 -0.25 13.78 -28.18
CA PRO A 432 -1.69 14.02 -28.22
C PRO A 432 -2.20 14.19 -26.79
N GLN A 433 -3.06 15.19 -26.57
CA GLN A 433 -3.80 15.26 -25.32
C GLN A 433 -4.55 13.95 -25.14
N MET A 434 -4.17 13.17 -24.12
CA MET A 434 -4.92 11.96 -23.80
C MET A 434 -6.36 12.37 -23.45
N PRO A 435 -7.37 11.67 -23.97
CA PRO A 435 -8.75 11.90 -23.57
C PRO A 435 -8.84 11.87 -22.04
N GLN A 436 -9.72 12.71 -21.48
CA GLN A 436 -10.01 12.65 -20.04
C GLN A 436 -10.46 11.22 -19.69
N ASP A 437 -9.94 10.68 -18.61
CA ASP A 437 -10.31 9.36 -18.14
C ASP A 437 -11.81 9.29 -17.85
N LYS A 438 -12.44 8.22 -18.32
CA LYS A 438 -13.88 8.00 -18.15
C LYS A 438 -14.22 7.41 -16.79
N GLY A 439 -13.21 6.89 -16.08
CA GLY A 439 -13.34 6.23 -14.80
C GLY A 439 -12.21 6.62 -13.85
N ALA A 440 -12.22 6.00 -12.68
CA ALA A 440 -11.17 6.13 -11.70
C ALA A 440 -9.91 5.37 -12.15
N VAL A 441 -8.83 6.09 -12.36
CA VAL A 441 -7.52 5.53 -12.75
C VAL A 441 -6.79 4.96 -11.53
N HIS A 442 -5.73 4.19 -11.76
CA HIS A 442 -4.89 3.66 -10.68
C HIS A 442 -4.52 4.72 -9.64
N SER A 443 -4.61 4.36 -8.37
CA SER A 443 -4.36 5.22 -7.20
C SER A 443 -5.33 6.42 -7.02
N ALA A 444 -6.41 6.52 -7.81
CA ALA A 444 -7.38 7.61 -7.69
C ALA A 444 -8.23 7.52 -6.41
N ASP A 445 -8.34 6.35 -5.82
CA ASP A 445 -9.11 6.08 -4.61
C ASP A 445 -8.43 6.56 -3.31
N ILE A 446 -7.11 6.80 -3.32
CA ILE A 446 -6.33 7.04 -2.09
C ILE A 446 -6.84 8.26 -1.33
N GLU A 447 -6.88 9.43 -1.98
CA GLU A 447 -7.28 10.69 -1.33
C GLU A 447 -8.72 10.64 -0.82
N TYR A 448 -9.59 9.94 -1.54
CA TYR A 448 -10.99 9.77 -1.12
C TYR A 448 -11.12 8.84 0.08
N ALA A 449 -10.44 7.69 0.03
CA ALA A 449 -10.47 6.72 1.13
C ALA A 449 -9.83 7.26 2.41
N MET A 450 -8.73 8.03 2.28
CA MET A 450 -8.02 8.62 3.41
C MET A 450 -8.60 9.97 3.86
N GLY A 451 -9.55 10.58 3.10
CA GLY A 451 -10.13 11.88 3.41
C GLY A 451 -9.15 13.04 3.22
N THR A 452 -8.20 12.91 2.30
CA THR A 452 -7.07 13.84 2.15
C THR A 452 -7.12 14.68 0.89
N LEU A 453 -8.27 14.82 0.23
CA LEU A 453 -8.46 15.62 -1.00
C LEU A 453 -7.72 16.97 -0.97
N PRO A 454 -7.83 17.80 0.10
CA PRO A 454 -7.19 19.10 0.13
C PRO A 454 -5.66 19.07 0.10
N THR A 455 -5.04 17.92 0.34
CA THR A 455 -3.58 17.77 0.30
C THR A 455 -3.06 17.65 -1.14
N ASN A 456 -3.89 17.19 -2.07
CA ASN A 456 -3.57 17.10 -3.49
C ASN A 456 -4.14 18.31 -4.24
N ARG A 457 -3.30 19.31 -4.49
CA ARG A 457 -3.66 20.57 -5.17
C ARG A 457 -3.61 20.50 -6.69
N VAL A 458 -3.43 19.32 -7.24
CA VAL A 458 -3.40 19.09 -8.69
C VAL A 458 -4.78 19.24 -9.30
N TYR A 459 -5.81 18.87 -8.56
CA TYR A 459 -7.19 18.78 -9.03
C TYR A 459 -8.07 19.89 -8.46
N ASP A 460 -9.09 20.29 -9.22
CA ASP A 460 -10.13 21.23 -8.84
C ASP A 460 -11.29 20.49 -8.18
N TRP A 461 -11.10 20.13 -6.90
CA TRP A 461 -12.04 19.31 -6.13
C TRP A 461 -13.42 19.96 -6.01
N GLN A 462 -14.44 19.24 -6.45
CA GLN A 462 -15.84 19.68 -6.47
C GLN A 462 -16.60 19.18 -5.23
N PRO A 463 -17.81 19.73 -4.91
CA PRO A 463 -18.63 19.26 -3.79
C PRO A 463 -18.92 17.74 -3.83
N GLU A 464 -19.11 17.18 -5.02
CA GLU A 464 -19.33 15.75 -5.22
C GLU A 464 -18.12 14.91 -4.78
N ASP A 465 -16.90 15.38 -5.04
CA ASP A 465 -15.67 14.70 -4.60
C ASP A 465 -15.60 14.59 -3.08
N TYR A 466 -15.92 15.69 -2.37
CA TYR A 466 -15.95 15.67 -0.90
C TYR A 466 -17.04 14.73 -0.37
N MET A 467 -18.23 14.69 -1.00
CA MET A 467 -19.29 13.77 -0.62
C MET A 467 -18.86 12.30 -0.80
N VAL A 468 -18.25 11.95 -1.95
CA VAL A 468 -17.73 10.60 -2.21
C VAL A 468 -16.62 10.26 -1.23
N SER A 469 -15.72 11.21 -0.93
CA SER A 469 -14.65 11.02 0.05
C SER A 469 -15.20 10.78 1.47
N ASP A 470 -16.23 11.50 1.88
CA ASP A 470 -16.86 11.29 3.19
C ASP A 470 -17.50 9.91 3.29
N ILE A 471 -18.20 9.45 2.25
CA ILE A 471 -18.79 8.12 2.18
C ILE A 471 -17.69 7.05 2.24
N PHE A 472 -16.67 7.16 1.39
CA PHE A 472 -15.63 6.14 1.29
C PHE A 472 -14.79 6.07 2.56
N SER A 473 -14.33 7.21 3.07
CA SER A 473 -13.56 7.25 4.32
C SER A 473 -14.37 6.75 5.52
N GLN A 474 -15.72 6.92 5.51
CA GLN A 474 -16.56 6.39 6.58
C GLN A 474 -16.62 4.86 6.57
N TYR A 475 -16.69 4.22 5.39
CA TYR A 475 -16.55 2.75 5.28
C TYR A 475 -15.21 2.26 5.82
N TYR A 476 -14.10 2.95 5.49
CA TYR A 476 -12.77 2.64 6.00
C TYR A 476 -12.73 2.75 7.52
N VAL A 477 -13.21 3.85 8.07
CA VAL A 477 -13.26 4.09 9.53
C VAL A 477 -14.06 3.00 10.24
N ASN A 478 -15.24 2.64 9.71
CA ASN A 478 -16.07 1.59 10.31
C ASN A 478 -15.35 0.24 10.31
N PHE A 479 -14.72 -0.11 9.19
CA PHE A 479 -13.96 -1.35 9.08
C PHE A 479 -12.78 -1.39 10.04
N VAL A 480 -12.00 -0.33 10.15
CA VAL A 480 -10.88 -0.21 11.11
C VAL A 480 -11.37 -0.33 12.56
N LYS A 481 -12.55 0.21 12.85
CA LYS A 481 -13.14 0.15 14.20
C LYS A 481 -13.68 -1.23 14.56
N THR A 482 -14.21 -1.98 13.60
CA THR A 482 -15.07 -3.16 13.91
C THR A 482 -14.80 -4.40 13.08
N GLY A 483 -14.02 -4.33 11.99
CA GLY A 483 -13.90 -5.38 10.98
C GLY A 483 -15.13 -5.48 10.04
N ASN A 484 -16.08 -4.53 10.16
CA ASN A 484 -17.27 -4.43 9.33
C ASN A 484 -17.39 -3.00 8.78
N PRO A 485 -17.45 -2.77 7.45
CA PRO A 485 -17.51 -1.44 6.89
C PRO A 485 -18.86 -0.73 7.05
N ASN A 486 -19.93 -1.47 7.37
CA ASN A 486 -21.28 -0.95 7.44
C ASN A 486 -21.49 0.04 8.58
N GLY A 487 -22.39 0.98 8.39
CA GLY A 487 -22.74 2.00 9.38
C GLY A 487 -23.97 2.81 9.00
N LEU A 488 -24.45 3.62 9.95
CA LEU A 488 -25.63 4.44 9.76
C LEU A 488 -25.45 5.43 8.59
N GLY A 489 -26.44 5.51 7.71
CA GLY A 489 -26.44 6.44 6.57
C GLY A 489 -25.64 5.95 5.36
N LEU A 490 -25.04 4.78 5.41
CA LEU A 490 -24.31 4.17 4.30
C LEU A 490 -25.18 3.08 3.62
N VAL A 491 -24.92 2.87 2.33
CA VAL A 491 -25.48 1.71 1.60
C VAL A 491 -24.94 0.43 2.23
N GLU A 492 -25.81 -0.54 2.51
CA GLU A 492 -25.39 -1.81 3.08
C GLU A 492 -24.41 -2.53 2.13
N TRP A 493 -23.23 -2.85 2.64
CA TRP A 493 -22.18 -3.56 1.94
C TRP A 493 -22.12 -5.01 2.42
N PRO A 494 -22.72 -5.96 1.70
CA PRO A 494 -22.71 -7.36 2.12
C PRO A 494 -21.32 -7.98 1.92
N SER A 495 -20.95 -8.90 2.82
CA SER A 495 -19.74 -9.69 2.61
C SER A 495 -19.90 -10.65 1.42
N THR A 496 -18.79 -11.02 0.82
CA THR A 496 -18.77 -11.98 -0.31
C THR A 496 -18.96 -13.44 0.13
N ASN A 497 -18.93 -13.71 1.44
CA ASN A 497 -19.01 -15.06 1.99
C ASN A 497 -20.35 -15.74 1.68
N GLY A 498 -20.28 -17.02 1.28
CA GLY A 498 -21.47 -17.81 0.95
C GLY A 498 -22.17 -17.40 -0.37
N LYS A 499 -21.60 -16.50 -1.15
CA LYS A 499 -22.14 -16.04 -2.43
C LYS A 499 -21.39 -16.66 -3.60
N SER A 500 -22.08 -17.20 -4.59
CA SER A 500 -21.51 -17.71 -5.84
C SER A 500 -20.96 -16.58 -6.71
N VAL A 501 -21.72 -15.49 -6.83
CA VAL A 501 -21.27 -14.23 -7.43
C VAL A 501 -21.09 -13.21 -6.31
N ALA A 502 -19.89 -12.66 -6.20
CA ALA A 502 -19.56 -11.75 -5.12
C ALA A 502 -20.30 -10.41 -5.28
N PRO A 503 -20.99 -9.92 -4.23
CA PRO A 503 -21.46 -8.54 -4.22
C PRO A 503 -20.27 -7.59 -4.15
N VAL A 504 -20.27 -6.57 -5.01
CA VAL A 504 -19.22 -5.54 -5.09
C VAL A 504 -19.85 -4.18 -4.87
N LEU A 505 -19.38 -3.44 -3.86
CA LEU A 505 -19.80 -2.06 -3.65
C LEU A 505 -19.18 -1.17 -4.73
N GLN A 506 -20.03 -0.54 -5.54
CA GLN A 506 -19.60 0.48 -6.51
C GLN A 506 -19.61 1.83 -5.80
N ILE A 507 -18.42 2.37 -5.52
CA ILE A 507 -18.26 3.65 -4.82
C ILE A 507 -18.21 4.77 -5.84
N ASP A 508 -19.22 5.63 -5.81
CA ASP A 508 -19.43 6.77 -6.70
C ASP A 508 -20.40 7.74 -6.00
N VAL A 509 -20.72 8.85 -6.65
CA VAL A 509 -21.80 9.78 -6.21
C VAL A 509 -23.09 9.01 -5.87
N ASN A 510 -23.45 8.05 -6.70
CA ASN A 510 -24.54 7.10 -6.47
C ASN A 510 -23.96 5.73 -6.09
N THR A 511 -23.50 5.61 -4.87
CA THR A 511 -22.96 4.34 -4.35
C THR A 511 -24.03 3.24 -4.38
N THR A 512 -23.69 2.07 -4.94
CA THR A 512 -24.60 0.91 -5.10
C THR A 512 -23.86 -0.40 -4.92
N VAL A 513 -24.61 -1.50 -4.70
CA VAL A 513 -24.04 -2.85 -4.69
C VAL A 513 -24.45 -3.56 -5.97
N LYS A 514 -23.48 -4.15 -6.66
CA LYS A 514 -23.71 -4.94 -7.88
C LYS A 514 -23.03 -6.31 -7.77
N ALA A 515 -23.66 -7.32 -8.32
CA ALA A 515 -23.05 -8.61 -8.61
C ALA A 515 -22.72 -8.63 -10.12
N ASP A 516 -21.47 -8.95 -10.47
CA ASP A 516 -21.01 -8.97 -11.87
C ASP A 516 -20.56 -10.39 -12.26
N GLU A 517 -21.53 -11.16 -12.82
CA GLU A 517 -21.27 -12.52 -13.30
C GLU A 517 -20.23 -12.56 -14.43
N GLN A 518 -20.17 -11.51 -15.27
CA GLN A 518 -19.25 -11.48 -16.40
C GLN A 518 -17.81 -11.29 -15.91
N MET A 519 -17.61 -10.49 -14.88
CA MET A 519 -16.31 -10.33 -14.23
C MET A 519 -15.86 -11.67 -13.59
N GLU A 520 -16.73 -12.36 -12.87
CA GLU A 520 -16.38 -13.67 -12.29
C GLU A 520 -15.99 -14.69 -13.38
N LYS A 521 -16.71 -14.72 -14.52
CA LYS A 521 -16.35 -15.58 -15.65
C LYS A 521 -14.98 -15.28 -16.24
N ARG A 522 -14.61 -13.98 -16.35
CA ARG A 522 -13.27 -13.57 -16.81
C ARG A 522 -12.19 -14.05 -15.85
N TYR A 523 -12.39 -13.86 -14.54
CA TYR A 523 -11.42 -14.26 -13.54
C TYR A 523 -11.29 -15.78 -13.38
N ASP A 524 -12.39 -16.52 -13.45
CA ASP A 524 -12.38 -17.99 -13.49
C ASP A 524 -11.62 -18.52 -14.72
N PHE A 525 -11.75 -17.86 -15.86
CA PHE A 525 -11.02 -18.20 -17.07
C PHE A 525 -9.51 -17.97 -16.88
N ILE A 526 -9.12 -16.80 -16.37
CA ILE A 526 -7.73 -16.46 -16.07
C ILE A 526 -7.16 -17.47 -15.04
N ASP A 527 -7.90 -17.76 -13.99
CA ASP A 527 -7.49 -18.69 -12.93
C ASP A 527 -7.18 -20.10 -13.48
N LYS A 528 -8.02 -20.59 -14.37
CA LYS A 528 -7.82 -21.89 -15.06
C LYS A 528 -6.60 -21.91 -15.96
N LEU A 529 -6.18 -20.77 -16.52
CA LEU A 529 -5.00 -20.70 -17.37
C LEU A 529 -3.69 -20.72 -16.58
N PHE A 530 -3.63 -20.01 -15.47
CA PHE A 530 -2.38 -19.73 -14.77
C PHE A 530 -2.16 -20.58 -13.51
N TRP A 531 -3.24 -21.15 -12.93
CA TRP A 531 -3.18 -21.81 -11.62
C TRP A 531 -3.74 -23.23 -11.65
N LYS A 532 -3.55 -23.95 -12.77
CA LYS A 532 -3.89 -25.38 -12.89
C LYS A 532 -3.08 -26.26 -11.94
#